data_b9b0a22445dd732af76af1b75e1d5e49
#
_entry.id   b9b0a22445dd732af76af1b75e1d5e49
#
_cell.length_a   1.000
_cell.length_b   1.000
_cell.length_c   1.000
_cell.angle_alpha   90.00
_cell.angle_beta   90.00
_cell.angle_gamma   90.00
#
_symmetry.space_group_name_H-M   'P 1'
#
loop_
_entity.id
_entity.type
_entity.pdbx_description
1 polymer ?
#
loop_
_entity_poly.entity_id
_entity_poly.type
_entity_poly.pdbx_seq_one_letter_code
_entity_poly.pdbx_strand_id
1 'polypeptide(L)'
;MNWKQFIYRYKHIFVALYFPVYMVWFMWLEARDDVPFTYIHCAIDDYIPFCEYFIIPYLLWFVYVFATLALLFFDLKHLENYYQTIATLIIGMTASLLIYTLFPNAHSMRPTQFTHDNIFTQVISMLYATDTDTNVLPSIHVFNSLAIHAGLCRYATIHKQKIWRNGSFVLCLLICMSTLFLKQHSFLDVAAAIVLFMIVSWITNILFRKRTTK
;
A
#
# COMPACT_ATOMS: atom_id res chain seq x y z
N MET A 1 -26.18 -24.89 2.59
CA MET A 1 -25.84 -23.84 3.58
C MET A 1 -26.92 -22.78 3.48
N ASN A 2 -27.65 -22.52 4.58
CA ASN A 2 -28.70 -21.50 4.63
C ASN A 2 -28.07 -20.11 4.55
N TRP A 3 -28.80 -19.10 3.96
CA TRP A 3 -28.36 -17.71 3.79
C TRP A 3 -27.84 -17.08 5.10
N LYS A 4 -28.52 -17.33 6.23
CA LYS A 4 -28.09 -16.86 7.56
C LYS A 4 -26.73 -17.44 7.97
N GLN A 5 -26.48 -18.71 7.69
CA GLN A 5 -25.20 -19.38 7.98
C GLN A 5 -24.08 -18.85 7.06
N PHE A 6 -24.41 -18.54 5.81
CA PHE A 6 -23.48 -17.93 4.87
C PHE A 6 -23.04 -16.55 5.37
N ILE A 7 -23.98 -15.65 5.70
CA ILE A 7 -23.69 -14.31 6.21
C ILE A 7 -22.88 -14.39 7.51
N TYR A 8 -23.24 -15.26 8.44
CA TYR A 8 -22.51 -15.43 9.69
C TYR A 8 -21.07 -15.90 9.47
N ARG A 9 -20.86 -16.81 8.52
CA ARG A 9 -19.55 -17.34 8.17
C ARG A 9 -18.62 -16.31 7.54
N TYR A 10 -19.16 -15.43 6.71
CA TYR A 10 -18.40 -14.43 5.93
C TYR A 10 -18.65 -12.98 6.38
N LYS A 11 -19.15 -12.77 7.62
CA LYS A 11 -19.39 -11.42 8.17
C LYS A 11 -18.16 -10.51 8.15
N HIS A 12 -16.97 -11.06 8.11
CA HIS A 12 -15.73 -10.32 8.02
C HIS A 12 -15.54 -9.58 6.67
N ILE A 13 -16.38 -9.86 5.66
CA ILE A 13 -16.42 -9.10 4.40
C ILE A 13 -16.88 -7.65 4.63
N PHE A 14 -17.68 -7.38 5.67
CA PHE A 14 -18.17 -6.03 5.94
C PHE A 14 -17.06 -5.02 6.23
N VAL A 15 -15.87 -5.48 6.58
CA VAL A 15 -14.69 -4.61 6.74
C VAL A 15 -14.30 -3.97 5.40
N ALA A 16 -14.63 -4.62 4.26
CA ALA A 16 -14.40 -4.08 2.94
C ALA A 16 -15.23 -2.82 2.64
N LEU A 17 -16.30 -2.53 3.42
CA LEU A 17 -17.06 -1.29 3.31
C LEU A 17 -16.23 -0.03 3.63
N TYR A 18 -15.09 -0.18 4.27
CA TYR A 18 -14.13 0.90 4.42
C TYR A 18 -13.60 1.40 3.07
N PHE A 19 -13.41 0.51 2.09
CA PHE A 19 -12.79 0.84 0.82
C PHE A 19 -13.53 1.92 0.02
N PRO A 20 -14.86 1.87 -0.17
CA PRO A 20 -15.60 2.97 -0.80
C PRO A 20 -15.42 4.32 -0.08
N VAL A 21 -15.43 4.33 1.26
CA VAL A 21 -15.23 5.56 2.04
C VAL A 21 -13.82 6.12 1.80
N TYR A 22 -12.82 5.24 1.84
CA TYR A 22 -11.44 5.59 1.52
C TYR A 22 -11.33 6.18 0.11
N MET A 23 -11.93 5.53 -0.90
CA MET A 23 -11.85 5.99 -2.29
C MET A 23 -12.49 7.35 -2.50
N VAL A 24 -13.65 7.62 -1.88
CA VAL A 24 -14.31 8.94 -1.96
C VAL A 24 -13.40 10.03 -1.36
N TRP A 25 -12.79 9.77 -0.21
CA TRP A 25 -11.88 10.71 0.42
C TRP A 25 -10.62 10.92 -0.41
N PHE A 26 -10.01 9.83 -0.90
CA PHE A 26 -8.83 9.91 -1.77
C PHE A 26 -9.11 10.69 -3.06
N MET A 27 -10.21 10.40 -3.77
CA MET A 27 -10.59 11.11 -5.00
C MET A 27 -10.85 12.60 -4.74
N TRP A 28 -11.43 12.95 -3.58
CA TRP A 28 -11.57 14.34 -3.18
C TRP A 28 -10.21 15.03 -2.98
N LEU A 29 -9.24 14.33 -2.38
CA LEU A 29 -7.88 14.85 -2.20
C LEU A 29 -7.14 15.05 -3.54
N GLU A 30 -7.30 14.10 -4.46
CA GLU A 30 -6.69 14.18 -5.81
C GLU A 30 -7.30 15.28 -6.69
N ALA A 31 -8.55 15.65 -6.43
CA ALA A 31 -9.26 16.71 -7.16
C ALA A 31 -8.97 18.13 -6.64
N ARG A 32 -8.17 18.27 -5.55
CA ARG A 32 -7.83 19.58 -5.00
C ARG A 32 -6.73 20.23 -5.84
N ASP A 33 -7.01 21.37 -6.42
CA ASP A 33 -6.09 22.24 -7.15
C ASP A 33 -5.96 23.65 -6.53
N ASP A 34 -6.80 23.96 -5.54
CA ASP A 34 -6.93 25.26 -4.89
C ASP A 34 -6.08 25.43 -3.60
N VAL A 35 -5.24 24.43 -3.27
CA VAL A 35 -4.40 24.44 -2.07
C VAL A 35 -2.91 24.57 -2.41
N PRO A 36 -2.12 25.29 -1.60
CA PRO A 36 -0.67 25.32 -1.79
C PRO A 36 -0.04 23.97 -1.41
N PHE A 37 0.61 23.31 -2.36
CA PHE A 37 1.33 22.07 -2.12
C PHE A 37 2.77 22.33 -1.66
N THR A 38 3.21 21.57 -0.66
CA THR A 38 4.63 21.48 -0.28
C THR A 38 5.33 20.43 -1.14
N TYR A 39 6.35 20.84 -1.91
CA TYR A 39 7.09 19.90 -2.75
C TYR A 39 8.10 19.09 -1.93
N ILE A 40 7.96 17.77 -2.01
CA ILE A 40 8.81 16.79 -1.32
C ILE A 40 9.93 16.37 -2.26
N HIS A 41 11.16 16.59 -1.82
CA HIS A 41 12.39 16.23 -2.54
C HIS A 41 13.56 16.13 -1.57
N CYS A 42 14.50 15.23 -1.83
CA CYS A 42 15.78 15.19 -1.15
C CYS A 42 16.92 14.83 -2.11
N ALA A 43 18.16 15.10 -1.71
CA ALA A 43 19.33 14.87 -2.55
C ALA A 43 19.50 13.41 -3.04
N ILE A 44 18.95 12.44 -2.30
CA ILE A 44 18.98 11.02 -2.71
C ILE A 44 18.15 10.80 -3.99
N ASP A 45 17.06 11.55 -4.18
CA ASP A 45 16.16 11.41 -5.32
C ASP A 45 16.85 11.72 -6.65
N ASP A 46 17.87 12.58 -6.63
CA ASP A 46 18.65 12.97 -7.81
C ASP A 46 19.57 11.85 -8.29
N TYR A 47 20.00 10.95 -7.38
CA TYR A 47 20.84 9.81 -7.72
C TYR A 47 20.06 8.57 -8.16
N ILE A 48 18.75 8.53 -7.94
CA ILE A 48 17.91 7.41 -8.36
C ILE A 48 17.52 7.61 -9.83
N PRO A 49 17.98 6.76 -10.78
CA PRO A 49 17.61 6.91 -12.19
C PRO A 49 16.15 6.52 -12.41
N PHE A 50 15.53 7.09 -13.45
CA PHE A 50 14.27 6.56 -13.99
C PHE A 50 14.52 5.22 -14.68
N CYS A 51 13.62 4.24 -14.45
CA CYS A 51 13.70 2.92 -15.07
C CYS A 51 12.30 2.39 -15.38
N GLU A 52 11.92 2.37 -16.64
CA GLU A 52 10.58 2.00 -17.12
C GLU A 52 10.18 0.56 -16.81
N TYR A 53 11.14 -0.37 -16.66
CA TYR A 53 10.85 -1.78 -16.38
C TYR A 53 10.25 -2.00 -14.97
N PHE A 54 10.43 -1.05 -14.08
CA PHE A 54 9.83 -1.09 -12.75
C PHE A 54 8.31 -0.89 -12.75
N ILE A 55 7.69 -0.58 -13.91
CA ILE A 55 6.23 -0.60 -14.06
C ILE A 55 5.64 -2.00 -13.78
N ILE A 56 6.41 -3.07 -14.04
CA ILE A 56 5.96 -4.44 -13.78
C ILE A 56 5.72 -4.68 -12.29
N PRO A 57 6.71 -4.53 -11.38
CA PRO A 57 6.45 -4.70 -9.96
C PRO A 57 5.47 -3.64 -9.40
N TYR A 58 5.40 -2.43 -9.97
CA TYR A 58 4.42 -1.44 -9.59
C TYR A 58 2.99 -1.94 -9.82
N LEU A 59 2.68 -2.45 -11.00
CA LEU A 59 1.36 -3.01 -11.30
C LEU A 59 1.07 -4.31 -10.55
N LEU A 60 2.09 -5.12 -10.25
CA LEU A 60 1.94 -6.31 -9.41
C LEU A 60 1.51 -5.97 -7.98
N TRP A 61 1.65 -4.73 -7.52
CA TRP A 61 1.15 -4.28 -6.23
C TRP A 61 -0.35 -4.55 -6.06
N PHE A 62 -1.16 -4.28 -7.08
CA PHE A 62 -2.60 -4.57 -7.03
C PHE A 62 -2.86 -6.06 -6.81
N VAL A 63 -2.21 -6.91 -7.60
CA VAL A 63 -2.34 -8.38 -7.46
C VAL A 63 -1.86 -8.82 -6.09
N TYR A 64 -0.74 -8.29 -5.62
CA TYR A 64 -0.14 -8.61 -4.32
C TYR A 64 -1.07 -8.32 -3.16
N VAL A 65 -1.67 -7.13 -3.14
CA VAL A 65 -2.62 -6.72 -2.09
C VAL A 65 -3.89 -7.58 -2.14
N PHE A 66 -4.55 -7.65 -3.29
CA PHE A 66 -5.84 -8.34 -3.40
C PHE A 66 -5.70 -9.86 -3.23
N ALA A 67 -4.69 -10.49 -3.83
CA ALA A 67 -4.48 -11.93 -3.68
C ALA A 67 -4.14 -12.32 -2.23
N THR A 68 -3.33 -11.51 -1.54
CA THR A 68 -3.03 -11.76 -0.13
C THR A 68 -4.26 -11.59 0.75
N LEU A 69 -5.04 -10.52 0.56
CA LEU A 69 -6.26 -10.32 1.33
C LEU A 69 -7.26 -11.44 1.08
N ALA A 70 -7.40 -11.92 -0.16
CA ALA A 70 -8.23 -13.08 -0.48
C ALA A 70 -7.71 -14.35 0.20
N LEU A 71 -6.40 -14.60 0.17
CA LEU A 71 -5.79 -15.75 0.85
C LEU A 71 -6.11 -15.74 2.36
N LEU A 72 -5.91 -14.60 3.02
CA LEU A 72 -6.17 -14.45 4.45
C LEU A 72 -7.68 -14.50 4.78
N PHE A 73 -8.53 -13.99 3.89
CA PHE A 73 -9.99 -14.02 4.02
C PHE A 73 -10.54 -15.45 4.04
N PHE A 74 -10.00 -16.33 3.19
CA PHE A 74 -10.44 -17.72 3.11
C PHE A 74 -9.75 -18.64 4.14
N ASP A 75 -8.75 -18.17 4.86
CA ASP A 75 -8.15 -18.91 5.99
C ASP A 75 -9.04 -18.76 7.25
N LEU A 76 -10.21 -19.40 7.18
CA LEU A 76 -11.26 -19.29 8.21
C LEU A 76 -10.83 -19.79 9.59
N LYS A 77 -9.75 -20.58 9.68
CA LYS A 77 -9.22 -21.08 10.97
C LYS A 77 -8.36 -20.02 11.66
N HIS A 78 -7.81 -19.08 10.89
CA HIS A 78 -6.86 -18.07 11.40
C HIS A 78 -7.29 -16.64 11.02
N LEU A 79 -8.60 -16.36 11.11
CA LEU A 79 -9.19 -15.04 10.80
C LEU A 79 -8.57 -13.89 11.61
N GLU A 80 -7.92 -14.17 12.72
CA GLU A 80 -7.22 -13.17 13.50
C GLU A 80 -6.11 -12.49 12.67
N ASN A 81 -5.38 -13.28 11.85
CA ASN A 81 -4.38 -12.73 10.93
C ASN A 81 -5.00 -11.82 9.88
N TYR A 82 -6.16 -12.20 9.32
CA TYR A 82 -6.93 -11.35 8.41
C TYR A 82 -7.31 -10.03 9.08
N TYR A 83 -7.96 -10.09 10.25
CA TYR A 83 -8.40 -8.89 10.96
C TYR A 83 -7.23 -7.99 11.37
N GLN A 84 -6.12 -8.54 11.81
CA GLN A 84 -4.93 -7.77 12.15
C GLN A 84 -4.34 -7.07 10.92
N THR A 85 -4.26 -7.76 9.78
CA THR A 85 -3.74 -7.19 8.52
C THR A 85 -4.65 -6.06 8.03
N ILE A 86 -5.96 -6.29 7.99
CA ILE A 86 -6.94 -5.26 7.59
C ILE A 86 -6.93 -4.07 8.55
N ALA A 87 -6.87 -4.29 9.87
CA ALA A 87 -6.77 -3.19 10.84
C ALA A 87 -5.52 -2.35 10.62
N THR A 88 -4.38 -3.00 10.31
CA THR A 88 -3.13 -2.29 9.97
C THR A 88 -3.32 -1.44 8.72
N LEU A 89 -3.93 -1.98 7.65
CA LEU A 89 -4.21 -1.24 6.43
C LEU A 89 -5.15 -0.06 6.68
N ILE A 90 -6.29 -0.27 7.34
CA ILE A 90 -7.28 0.77 7.63
C ILE A 90 -6.65 1.92 8.42
N ILE A 91 -5.94 1.61 9.51
CA ILE A 91 -5.33 2.64 10.36
C ILE A 91 -4.28 3.44 9.56
N GLY A 92 -3.40 2.76 8.82
CA GLY A 92 -2.34 3.44 8.08
C GLY A 92 -2.86 4.24 6.89
N MET A 93 -3.79 3.68 6.12
CA MET A 93 -4.42 4.40 5.00
C MET A 93 -5.20 5.62 5.48
N THR A 94 -5.96 5.49 6.59
CA THR A 94 -6.64 6.64 7.22
C THR A 94 -5.65 7.69 7.70
N ALA A 95 -4.56 7.27 8.35
CA ALA A 95 -3.51 8.20 8.79
C ALA A 95 -2.85 8.93 7.60
N SER A 96 -2.61 8.23 6.49
CA SER A 96 -2.08 8.84 5.26
C SER A 96 -3.05 9.88 4.69
N LEU A 97 -4.35 9.57 4.58
CA LEU A 97 -5.35 10.53 4.11
C LEU A 97 -5.47 11.75 5.04
N LEU A 98 -5.37 11.56 6.35
CA LEU A 98 -5.34 12.65 7.31
C LEU A 98 -4.11 13.54 7.11
N ILE A 99 -2.93 12.95 6.89
CA ILE A 99 -1.70 13.70 6.60
C ILE A 99 -1.88 14.50 5.31
N TYR A 100 -2.37 13.89 4.21
CA TYR A 100 -2.63 14.58 2.94
C TYR A 100 -3.65 15.71 3.08
N THR A 101 -4.64 15.55 3.96
CA THR A 101 -5.66 16.57 4.22
C THR A 101 -5.06 17.78 4.95
N LEU A 102 -4.22 17.52 5.96
CA LEU A 102 -3.65 18.55 6.83
C LEU A 102 -2.35 19.15 6.28
N PHE A 103 -1.62 18.38 5.49
CA PHE A 103 -0.35 18.74 4.88
C PHE A 103 -0.36 18.38 3.40
N PRO A 104 -0.99 19.19 2.53
CA PRO A 104 -0.97 18.99 1.10
C PRO A 104 0.47 18.95 0.57
N ASN A 105 0.83 17.87 -0.10
CA ASN A 105 2.19 17.64 -0.55
C ASN A 105 2.21 17.06 -1.96
N ALA A 106 3.29 17.33 -2.70
CA ALA A 106 3.47 16.94 -4.09
C ALA A 106 4.96 16.70 -4.38
N HIS A 107 5.28 16.20 -5.56
CA HIS A 107 6.65 16.18 -6.08
C HIS A 107 6.67 16.64 -7.56
N SER A 108 7.87 16.93 -8.08
CA SER A 108 8.07 17.35 -9.48
C SER A 108 9.15 16.52 -10.19
N MET A 109 9.29 15.24 -9.79
CA MET A 109 10.41 14.40 -10.25
C MET A 109 10.11 13.61 -11.53
N ARG A 110 8.85 13.61 -12.00
CA ARG A 110 8.47 12.85 -13.19
C ARG A 110 9.17 13.39 -14.43
N PRO A 111 9.77 12.53 -15.27
CA PRO A 111 10.37 12.98 -16.52
C PRO A 111 9.31 13.56 -17.45
N THR A 112 9.62 14.69 -18.08
CA THR A 112 8.75 15.34 -19.08
C THR A 112 8.81 14.63 -20.43
N GLN A 113 9.90 13.89 -20.69
CA GLN A 113 10.09 13.09 -21.90
C GLN A 113 10.77 11.77 -21.51
N PHE A 114 10.37 10.67 -22.14
CA PHE A 114 11.02 9.38 -21.98
C PHE A 114 12.13 9.20 -23.01
N THR A 115 13.22 8.56 -22.60
CA THR A 115 14.35 8.25 -23.49
C THR A 115 13.98 7.21 -24.54
N HIS A 116 13.07 6.27 -24.22
CA HIS A 116 12.61 5.22 -25.10
C HIS A 116 11.09 5.34 -25.32
N ASP A 117 10.64 5.10 -26.55
CA ASP A 117 9.22 4.93 -26.86
C ASP A 117 8.93 3.43 -27.00
N ASN A 118 8.38 2.83 -25.93
CA ASN A 118 8.07 1.42 -25.86
C ASN A 118 6.77 1.20 -25.04
N ILE A 119 6.31 -0.04 -24.99
CA ILE A 119 5.07 -0.39 -24.29
C ILE A 119 5.10 0.01 -22.80
N PHE A 120 6.25 -0.07 -22.13
CA PHE A 120 6.39 0.27 -20.70
C PHE A 120 6.21 1.78 -20.49
N THR A 121 6.83 2.62 -21.30
CA THR A 121 6.69 4.08 -21.24
C THR A 121 5.28 4.54 -21.60
N GLN A 122 4.58 3.86 -22.51
CA GLN A 122 3.17 4.11 -22.82
C GLN A 122 2.28 3.81 -21.61
N VAL A 123 2.49 2.67 -20.93
CA VAL A 123 1.77 2.33 -19.70
C VAL A 123 2.07 3.31 -18.58
N ILE A 124 3.33 3.76 -18.43
CA ILE A 124 3.71 4.79 -17.45
C ILE A 124 3.03 6.13 -17.76
N SER A 125 2.91 6.52 -19.03
CA SER A 125 2.17 7.72 -19.42
C SER A 125 0.71 7.66 -18.98
N MET A 126 0.05 6.51 -19.15
CA MET A 126 -1.33 6.29 -18.67
C MET A 126 -1.39 6.34 -17.14
N LEU A 127 -0.40 5.75 -16.46
CA LEU A 127 -0.28 5.82 -15.00
C LEU A 127 -0.17 7.27 -14.53
N TYR A 128 0.72 8.06 -15.11
CA TYR A 128 0.92 9.46 -14.73
C TYR A 128 -0.30 10.36 -15.00
N ALA A 129 -1.13 9.96 -15.96
CA ALA A 129 -2.38 10.67 -16.28
C ALA A 129 -3.52 10.33 -15.28
N THR A 130 -3.43 9.19 -14.57
CA THR A 130 -4.48 8.72 -13.66
C THR A 130 -4.12 8.86 -12.19
N ASP A 131 -2.84 8.77 -11.87
CA ASP A 131 -2.28 8.89 -10.52
C ASP A 131 -1.45 10.18 -10.49
N THR A 132 -1.95 11.21 -9.80
CA THR A 132 -1.32 12.53 -9.81
C THR A 132 0.03 12.52 -9.09
N ASP A 133 0.78 13.62 -9.17
CA ASP A 133 2.03 13.83 -8.43
C ASP A 133 1.80 14.52 -7.08
N THR A 134 0.55 14.53 -6.61
CA THR A 134 0.14 15.08 -5.31
C THR A 134 -0.15 13.98 -4.29
N ASN A 135 -0.29 14.35 -3.02
CA ASN A 135 -0.63 13.42 -1.94
C ASN A 135 0.35 12.24 -1.82
N VAL A 136 1.64 12.53 -1.84
CA VAL A 136 2.71 11.53 -1.98
C VAL A 136 3.34 11.10 -0.66
N LEU A 137 3.35 11.94 0.38
CA LEU A 137 3.97 11.69 1.68
C LEU A 137 2.91 11.45 2.77
N PRO A 138 2.88 10.24 3.38
CA PRO A 138 3.70 9.04 3.16
C PRO A 138 3.20 8.18 1.99
N SER A 139 4.08 7.38 1.36
CA SER A 139 3.70 6.49 0.26
C SER A 139 2.73 5.38 0.71
N ILE A 140 1.50 5.40 0.19
CA ILE A 140 0.50 4.36 0.42
C ILE A 140 0.94 3.02 -0.20
N HIS A 141 1.60 3.03 -1.35
CA HIS A 141 2.13 1.83 -2.00
C HIS A 141 3.13 1.10 -1.10
N VAL A 142 4.06 1.83 -0.50
CA VAL A 142 5.07 1.29 0.43
C VAL A 142 4.40 0.80 1.71
N PHE A 143 3.56 1.63 2.34
CA PHE A 143 2.86 1.26 3.57
C PHE A 143 2.06 -0.03 3.40
N ASN A 144 1.21 -0.10 2.37
CA ASN A 144 0.37 -1.26 2.12
C ASN A 144 1.20 -2.51 1.81
N SER A 145 2.30 -2.37 1.05
CA SER A 145 3.20 -3.49 0.76
C SER A 145 3.82 -4.09 2.02
N LEU A 146 4.26 -3.24 2.95
CA LEU A 146 4.80 -3.67 4.24
C LEU A 146 3.73 -4.34 5.12
N ALA A 147 2.51 -3.79 5.16
CA ALA A 147 1.40 -4.37 5.91
C ALA A 147 0.99 -5.75 5.38
N ILE A 148 0.92 -5.90 4.06
CA ILE A 148 0.65 -7.17 3.37
C ILE A 148 1.78 -8.17 3.60
N HIS A 149 3.04 -7.74 3.51
CA HIS A 149 4.19 -8.60 3.83
C HIS A 149 4.12 -9.13 5.26
N ALA A 150 3.81 -8.28 6.24
CA ALA A 150 3.65 -8.71 7.64
C ALA A 150 2.52 -9.74 7.80
N GLY A 151 1.39 -9.57 7.10
CA GLY A 151 0.30 -10.53 7.05
C GLY A 151 0.72 -11.89 6.50
N LEU A 152 1.47 -11.90 5.38
CA LEU A 152 2.02 -13.12 4.77
C LEU A 152 3.11 -13.76 5.63
N CYS A 153 3.90 -12.99 6.38
CA CYS A 153 4.87 -13.54 7.34
C CYS A 153 4.15 -14.33 8.45
N ARG A 154 3.06 -13.79 8.98
CA ARG A 154 2.22 -14.50 9.96
C ARG A 154 1.60 -15.76 9.36
N TYR A 155 1.01 -15.67 8.16
CA TYR A 155 0.48 -16.79 7.42
C TYR A 155 1.53 -17.89 7.20
N ALA A 156 2.71 -17.51 6.72
CA ALA A 156 3.83 -18.43 6.48
C ALA A 156 4.32 -19.14 7.76
N THR A 157 4.26 -18.45 8.91
CA THR A 157 4.60 -19.03 10.21
C THR A 157 3.53 -20.05 10.66
N ILE A 158 2.25 -19.70 10.54
CA ILE A 158 1.11 -20.55 10.90
C ILE A 158 1.13 -21.85 10.06
N HIS A 159 1.30 -21.73 8.76
CA HIS A 159 1.24 -22.85 7.81
C HIS A 159 2.61 -23.50 7.55
N LYS A 160 3.70 -23.06 8.21
CA LYS A 160 5.07 -23.58 8.05
C LYS A 160 5.58 -23.52 6.61
N GLN A 161 5.17 -22.53 5.83
CA GLN A 161 5.47 -22.38 4.39
C GLN A 161 6.37 -21.17 4.13
N LYS A 162 7.68 -21.36 4.27
CA LYS A 162 8.70 -20.28 4.10
C LYS A 162 8.65 -19.59 2.73
N ILE A 163 8.14 -20.28 1.70
CA ILE A 163 8.03 -19.74 0.34
C ILE A 163 7.20 -18.45 0.31
N TRP A 164 6.08 -18.39 1.04
CA TRP A 164 5.25 -17.20 1.13
C TRP A 164 5.99 -16.01 1.73
N ARG A 165 6.76 -16.25 2.80
CA ARG A 165 7.56 -15.20 3.45
C ARG A 165 8.63 -14.66 2.51
N ASN A 166 9.40 -15.54 1.89
CA ASN A 166 10.55 -15.14 1.07
C ASN A 166 10.09 -14.50 -0.25
N GLY A 167 9.10 -15.08 -0.94
CA GLY A 167 8.53 -14.51 -2.16
C GLY A 167 7.87 -13.15 -1.91
N SER A 168 7.12 -13.04 -0.81
CA SER A 168 6.52 -11.78 -0.38
C SER A 168 7.57 -10.71 -0.06
N PHE A 169 8.70 -11.08 0.57
CA PHE A 169 9.78 -10.14 0.86
C PHE A 169 10.36 -9.56 -0.42
N VAL A 170 10.69 -10.42 -1.39
CA VAL A 170 11.26 -9.98 -2.67
C VAL A 170 10.27 -9.08 -3.41
N LEU A 171 9.00 -9.48 -3.50
CA LEU A 171 7.99 -8.67 -4.19
C LEU A 171 7.74 -7.34 -3.48
N CYS A 172 7.63 -7.32 -2.16
CA CYS A 172 7.49 -6.10 -1.36
C CYS A 172 8.66 -5.14 -1.63
N LEU A 173 9.89 -5.64 -1.63
CA LEU A 173 11.08 -4.83 -1.92
C LEU A 173 11.03 -4.25 -3.35
N LEU A 174 10.71 -5.08 -4.34
CA LEU A 174 10.58 -4.64 -5.74
C LEU A 174 9.48 -3.57 -5.91
N ILE A 175 8.35 -3.71 -5.23
CA ILE A 175 7.27 -2.70 -5.24
C ILE A 175 7.76 -1.40 -4.58
N CYS A 176 8.41 -1.45 -3.42
CA CYS A 176 8.97 -0.25 -2.79
C CYS A 176 10.00 0.45 -3.69
N MET A 177 10.88 -0.33 -4.34
CA MET A 177 11.83 0.21 -5.31
C MET A 177 11.11 0.83 -6.53
N SER A 178 10.04 0.21 -7.01
CA SER A 178 9.32 0.68 -8.20
C SER A 178 8.76 2.10 -8.00
N THR A 179 8.33 2.46 -6.81
CA THR A 179 7.83 3.82 -6.53
C THR A 179 8.92 4.88 -6.73
N LEU A 180 10.17 4.54 -6.43
CA LEU A 180 11.33 5.42 -6.59
C LEU A 180 11.81 5.47 -8.05
N PHE A 181 11.98 4.31 -8.69
CA PHE A 181 12.49 4.22 -10.07
C PHE A 181 11.49 4.72 -11.12
N LEU A 182 10.19 4.66 -10.83
CA LEU A 182 9.16 5.29 -11.65
C LEU A 182 8.91 6.76 -11.28
N LYS A 183 9.70 7.35 -10.37
CA LYS A 183 9.53 8.74 -9.95
C LYS A 183 8.10 9.08 -9.47
N GLN A 184 7.44 8.11 -8.84
CA GLN A 184 6.13 8.30 -8.22
C GLN A 184 6.23 8.81 -6.78
N HIS A 185 7.37 8.53 -6.12
CA HIS A 185 7.62 8.94 -4.75
C HIS A 185 9.07 9.37 -4.54
N SER A 186 9.28 10.30 -3.62
CA SER A 186 10.58 10.62 -3.05
C SER A 186 11.04 9.54 -2.07
N PHE A 187 12.32 9.45 -1.84
CA PHE A 187 12.88 8.65 -0.75
C PHE A 187 12.29 9.03 0.61
N LEU A 188 11.95 10.30 0.82
CA LEU A 188 11.29 10.76 2.05
C LEU A 188 9.89 10.16 2.22
N ASP A 189 9.13 10.00 1.13
CA ASP A 189 7.80 9.38 1.18
C ASP A 189 7.89 7.91 1.58
N VAL A 190 8.90 7.21 1.06
CA VAL A 190 9.21 5.81 1.41
C VAL A 190 9.62 5.70 2.87
N ALA A 191 10.52 6.57 3.33
CA ALA A 191 10.98 6.59 4.73
C ALA A 191 9.82 6.88 5.70
N ALA A 192 8.98 7.86 5.38
CA ALA A 192 7.80 8.19 6.17
C ALA A 192 6.80 7.03 6.23
N ALA A 193 6.58 6.32 5.12
CA ALA A 193 5.72 5.15 5.08
C ALA A 193 6.26 3.99 5.93
N ILE A 194 7.57 3.77 5.96
CA ILE A 194 8.22 2.77 6.82
C ILE A 194 8.01 3.13 8.30
N VAL A 195 8.22 4.39 8.68
CA VAL A 195 8.01 4.85 10.06
C VAL A 195 6.54 4.69 10.46
N LEU A 196 5.61 5.11 9.60
CA LEU A 196 4.18 4.95 9.84
C LEU A 196 3.81 3.48 10.01
N PHE A 197 4.33 2.60 9.15
CA PHE A 197 4.12 1.15 9.25
C PHE A 197 4.64 0.58 10.58
N MET A 198 5.84 0.98 11.02
CA MET A 198 6.39 0.51 12.31
C MET A 198 5.48 0.88 13.48
N ILE A 199 4.99 2.13 13.51
CA ILE A 199 4.08 2.62 14.56
C ILE A 199 2.76 1.85 14.52
N VAL A 200 2.10 1.78 13.36
CA VAL A 200 0.79 1.13 13.23
C VAL A 200 0.89 -0.37 13.48
N SER A 201 1.95 -1.03 12.98
CA SER A 201 2.19 -2.45 13.21
C SER A 201 2.43 -2.75 14.69
N TRP A 202 3.15 -1.90 15.40
CA TRP A 202 3.34 -2.02 16.85
C TRP A 202 2.01 -1.92 17.60
N ILE A 203 1.17 -0.92 17.27
CA ILE A 203 -0.16 -0.74 17.86
C ILE A 203 -1.04 -1.97 17.61
N THR A 204 -1.13 -2.42 16.37
CA THR A 204 -1.99 -3.57 16.01
C THR A 204 -1.48 -4.87 16.63
N ASN A 205 -0.17 -5.07 16.75
CA ASN A 205 0.40 -6.21 17.46
C ASN A 205 0.00 -6.22 18.94
N ILE A 206 -0.02 -5.08 19.63
CA ILE A 206 -0.48 -5.00 21.02
C ILE A 206 -1.97 -5.31 21.12
N LEU A 207 -2.79 -4.75 20.24
CA LEU A 207 -4.24 -4.92 20.25
C LEU A 207 -4.66 -6.38 20.03
N PHE A 208 -3.99 -7.08 19.11
CA PHE A 208 -4.31 -8.46 18.78
C PHE A 208 -3.64 -9.47 19.73
N ARG A 209 -2.45 -9.18 20.28
CA ARG A 209 -1.80 -10.05 21.28
C ARG A 209 -2.64 -10.22 22.56
N LYS A 210 -3.36 -9.18 22.99
CA LYS A 210 -4.24 -9.25 24.18
C LYS A 210 -5.48 -10.11 23.99
N ARG A 211 -5.86 -10.46 22.75
CA ARG A 211 -7.03 -11.30 22.47
C ARG A 211 -6.72 -12.79 22.50
N THR A 212 -5.48 -13.18 22.23
CA THR A 212 -5.02 -14.59 22.26
C THR A 212 -4.78 -15.14 23.67
N THR A 213 -4.76 -14.29 24.70
CA THR A 213 -4.50 -14.66 26.10
C THR A 213 -5.77 -14.73 26.96
N LYS A 214 -6.96 -14.61 26.38
CA LYS A 214 -8.26 -14.81 27.00
C LYS A 214 -9.01 -15.95 26.32
#